data_87838646357b50f6c2c8c01dd56a07da
#
_entry.id   87838646357b50f6c2c8c01dd56a07da
#
_cell.length_a   1.000
_cell.length_b   1.000
_cell.length_c   1.000
_cell.angle_alpha   90.00
_cell.angle_beta   90.00
_cell.angle_gamma   90.00
#
_symmetry.space_group_name_H-M   'P 1'
#
loop_
_entity.id
_entity.type
_entity.pdbx_description
1 polymer ?
#
loop_
_entity_poly.entity_id
_entity_poly.type
_entity_poly.pdbx_seq_one_letter_code
_entity_poly.pdbx_strand_id
1 'polypeptide(L)'
;MTERVGIVGMGLMGQAFILNMRKAGFAVQGFDLDPARMDDLKSRGGQPVGSPAAAAKGVKWVITSLPNSDIVRNAVFGAGGIAEGAENGLHICDTTTSRPEDSERIAGELAGRGIRFLDSAVSGTSTMAREKDLVVIAGGTKEDFEA
;
A
#
# COMPACT_ATOMS: atom_id res chain seq x y z
N MET A 1 6.04 -12.73 17.10
CA MET A 1 4.80 -12.63 16.26
C MET A 1 5.17 -12.19 14.87
N THR A 2 4.52 -12.72 13.87
CA THR A 2 4.73 -12.31 12.49
C THR A 2 4.14 -10.91 12.26
N GLU A 3 4.96 -9.98 11.81
CA GLU A 3 4.49 -8.64 11.46
C GLU A 3 3.54 -8.71 10.25
N ARG A 4 2.47 -7.92 10.30
CA ARG A 4 1.44 -7.88 9.27
C ARG A 4 1.50 -6.58 8.49
N VAL A 5 1.34 -6.68 7.18
CA VAL A 5 1.33 -5.55 6.24
C VAL A 5 0.03 -5.59 5.43
N GLY A 6 -0.58 -4.44 5.25
CA GLY A 6 -1.72 -4.25 4.35
C GLY A 6 -1.27 -3.94 2.92
N ILE A 7 -2.05 -4.36 1.94
CA ILE A 7 -1.86 -3.95 0.55
C ILE A 7 -3.20 -3.65 -0.11
N VAL A 8 -3.26 -2.57 -0.86
CA VAL A 8 -4.41 -2.16 -1.67
C VAL A 8 -3.95 -1.97 -3.11
N GLY A 9 -4.54 -2.74 -4.00
CA GLY A 9 -4.11 -2.87 -5.39
C GLY A 9 -3.11 -4.02 -5.57
N MET A 10 -3.54 -5.07 -6.26
CA MET A 10 -2.77 -6.30 -6.46
C MET A 10 -2.59 -6.62 -7.94
N GLY A 11 -2.31 -5.59 -8.74
CA GLY A 11 -1.86 -5.73 -10.13
C GLY A 11 -0.47 -6.35 -10.21
N LEU A 12 0.19 -6.23 -11.36
CA LEU A 12 1.51 -6.85 -11.59
C LEU A 12 2.55 -6.44 -10.54
N MET A 13 2.60 -5.15 -10.18
CA MET A 13 3.52 -4.65 -9.16
C MET A 13 3.11 -5.10 -7.76
N GLY A 14 1.84 -4.98 -7.41
CA GLY A 14 1.32 -5.43 -6.12
C GLY A 14 1.58 -6.91 -5.86
N GLN A 15 1.42 -7.76 -6.88
CA GLN A 15 1.75 -9.19 -6.78
C GLN A 15 3.24 -9.42 -6.51
N ALA A 16 4.13 -8.63 -7.13
CA ALA A 16 5.56 -8.73 -6.89
C ALA A 16 5.92 -8.34 -5.44
N PHE A 17 5.28 -7.28 -4.91
CA PHE A 17 5.45 -6.88 -3.51
C PHE A 17 4.94 -7.95 -2.55
N ILE A 18 3.77 -8.53 -2.80
CA ILE A 18 3.22 -9.63 -1.98
C ILE A 18 4.21 -10.80 -1.93
N LEU A 19 4.74 -11.20 -3.08
CA LEU A 19 5.71 -12.29 -3.16
C LEU A 19 6.93 -12.03 -2.28
N ASN A 20 7.49 -10.83 -2.37
CA ASN A 20 8.69 -10.44 -1.61
C ASN A 20 8.40 -10.31 -0.11
N MET A 21 7.28 -9.70 0.27
CA MET A 21 6.88 -9.62 1.68
C MET A 21 6.66 -11.00 2.29
N ARG A 22 5.98 -11.90 1.57
CA ARG A 22 5.77 -13.28 2.04
C ARG A 22 7.10 -14.03 2.20
N LYS A 23 8.02 -13.89 1.24
CA LYS A 23 9.38 -14.47 1.35
C LYS A 23 10.18 -13.91 2.52
N ALA A 24 9.96 -12.65 2.88
CA ALA A 24 10.59 -12.01 4.02
C ALA A 24 9.92 -12.37 5.37
N GLY A 25 8.84 -13.16 5.36
CA GLY A 25 8.18 -13.64 6.57
C GLY A 25 7.02 -12.77 7.06
N PHE A 26 6.63 -11.72 6.32
CA PHE A 26 5.46 -10.91 6.69
C PHE A 26 4.15 -11.67 6.42
N ALA A 27 3.18 -11.47 7.30
CA ALA A 27 1.79 -11.79 6.99
C ALA A 27 1.22 -10.66 6.13
N VAL A 28 0.53 -10.99 5.05
CA VAL A 28 -0.05 -10.00 4.13
C VAL A 28 -1.57 -10.10 4.14
N GLN A 29 -2.25 -8.97 4.40
CA GLN A 29 -3.68 -8.83 4.17
C GLN A 29 -3.90 -7.82 3.04
N GLY A 30 -4.84 -8.11 2.14
CA GLY A 30 -4.96 -7.31 0.93
C GLY A 30 -6.36 -7.19 0.36
N PHE A 31 -6.55 -6.08 -0.37
CA PHE A 31 -7.78 -5.78 -1.08
C PHE A 31 -7.50 -5.39 -2.53
N ASP A 32 -8.30 -5.93 -3.43
CA ASP A 32 -8.39 -5.52 -4.82
C ASP A 32 -9.85 -5.64 -5.28
N LEU A 33 -10.26 -4.87 -6.27
CA LEU A 33 -11.60 -4.97 -6.86
C LEU A 33 -11.78 -6.23 -7.71
N ASP A 34 -10.67 -6.82 -8.19
CA ASP A 34 -10.69 -8.03 -9.01
C ASP A 34 -10.70 -9.29 -8.12
N PRO A 35 -11.78 -10.08 -8.15
CA PRO A 35 -11.87 -11.32 -7.37
C PRO A 35 -10.74 -12.32 -7.67
N ALA A 36 -10.26 -12.38 -8.91
CA ALA A 36 -9.18 -13.29 -9.28
C ALA A 36 -7.88 -12.95 -8.56
N ARG A 37 -7.60 -11.67 -8.31
CA ARG A 37 -6.44 -11.22 -7.53
C ARG A 37 -6.59 -11.53 -6.05
N MET A 38 -7.80 -11.47 -5.53
CA MET A 38 -8.13 -11.87 -4.16
C MET A 38 -7.90 -13.38 -3.95
N ASP A 39 -8.32 -14.19 -4.91
CA ASP A 39 -8.09 -15.65 -4.90
C ASP A 39 -6.60 -15.99 -5.01
N ASP A 40 -5.86 -15.26 -5.86
CA ASP A 40 -4.41 -15.43 -5.98
C ASP A 40 -3.69 -15.09 -4.66
N LEU A 41 -4.06 -13.99 -3.99
CA LEU A 41 -3.53 -13.66 -2.67
C LEU A 41 -3.76 -14.80 -1.67
N LYS A 42 -4.98 -15.35 -1.64
CA LYS A 42 -5.34 -16.46 -0.75
C LYS A 42 -4.51 -17.71 -1.06
N SER A 43 -4.33 -18.04 -2.33
CA SER A 43 -3.54 -19.20 -2.76
C SER A 43 -2.08 -19.11 -2.34
N ARG A 44 -1.54 -17.89 -2.20
CA ARG A 44 -0.17 -17.60 -1.73
C ARG A 44 -0.07 -17.49 -0.20
N GLY A 45 -1.14 -17.82 0.53
CA GLY A 45 -1.17 -17.78 1.99
C GLY A 45 -1.31 -16.36 2.57
N GLY A 46 -1.76 -15.41 1.77
CA GLY A 46 -2.20 -14.09 2.24
C GLY A 46 -3.67 -14.12 2.65
N GLN A 47 -4.13 -13.04 3.24
CA GLN A 47 -5.51 -12.88 3.70
C GLN A 47 -6.24 -11.84 2.86
N PRO A 48 -7.16 -12.24 1.97
CA PRO A 48 -8.04 -11.28 1.30
C PRO A 48 -9.02 -10.68 2.32
N VAL A 49 -9.26 -9.39 2.17
CA VAL A 49 -10.19 -8.62 3.04
C VAL A 49 -11.20 -7.85 2.20
N GLY A 50 -12.30 -7.43 2.81
CA GLY A 50 -13.46 -6.90 2.10
C GLY A 50 -13.40 -5.43 1.70
N SER A 51 -12.38 -4.68 2.14
CA SER A 51 -12.25 -3.25 1.85
C SER A 51 -10.82 -2.75 2.09
N PRO A 52 -10.46 -1.57 1.55
CA PRO A 52 -9.22 -0.89 1.92
C PRO A 52 -9.10 -0.61 3.43
N ALA A 53 -10.21 -0.26 4.09
CA ALA A 53 -10.25 -0.08 5.54
C ALA A 53 -9.85 -1.36 6.28
N ALA A 54 -10.37 -2.50 5.83
CA ALA A 54 -10.02 -3.79 6.42
C ALA A 54 -8.54 -4.15 6.18
N ALA A 55 -7.96 -3.73 5.04
CA ALA A 55 -6.53 -3.92 4.77
C ALA A 55 -5.64 -3.07 5.68
N ALA A 56 -6.14 -1.93 6.18
CA ALA A 56 -5.42 -1.05 7.09
C ALA A 56 -5.55 -1.43 8.57
N LYS A 57 -6.52 -2.29 8.90
CA LYS A 57 -6.84 -2.59 10.30
C LYS A 57 -5.75 -3.46 10.96
N GLY A 58 -5.22 -2.96 12.07
CA GLY A 58 -4.26 -3.71 12.90
C GLY A 58 -2.88 -3.88 12.24
N VAL A 59 -2.51 -3.00 11.32
CA VAL A 59 -1.20 -2.98 10.67
C VAL A 59 -0.51 -1.64 10.89
N LYS A 60 0.81 -1.62 10.83
CA LYS A 60 1.61 -0.39 10.85
C LYS A 60 1.84 0.17 9.45
N TRP A 61 1.80 -0.66 8.44
CA TRP A 61 2.13 -0.33 7.07
C TRP A 61 1.06 -0.80 6.10
N VAL A 62 0.68 0.10 5.19
CA VAL A 62 -0.14 -0.23 4.02
C VAL A 62 0.63 0.19 2.78
N ILE A 63 0.75 -0.71 1.81
CA ILE A 63 1.26 -0.41 0.48
C ILE A 63 0.08 -0.20 -0.45
N THR A 64 0.10 0.89 -1.22
CA THR A 64 -0.85 1.11 -2.31
C THR A 64 -0.13 0.98 -3.65
N SER A 65 -0.74 0.26 -4.58
CA SER A 65 -0.23 0.06 -5.94
C SER A 65 -1.40 0.11 -6.92
N LEU A 66 -1.74 1.33 -7.33
CA LEU A 66 -2.98 1.67 -8.02
C LEU A 66 -2.70 2.38 -9.34
N PRO A 67 -3.70 2.52 -10.25
CA PRO A 67 -3.48 3.10 -11.57
C PRO A 67 -3.11 4.58 -11.60
N ASN A 68 -3.67 5.40 -10.69
CA ASN A 68 -3.46 6.85 -10.65
C ASN A 68 -3.82 7.45 -9.29
N SER A 69 -3.53 8.74 -9.11
CA SER A 69 -3.76 9.47 -7.87
C SER A 69 -5.24 9.63 -7.49
N ASP A 70 -6.15 9.69 -8.44
CA ASP A 70 -7.59 9.78 -8.14
C ASP A 70 -8.08 8.49 -7.50
N ILE A 71 -7.61 7.35 -7.99
CA ILE A 71 -7.92 6.03 -7.41
C ILE A 71 -7.27 5.88 -6.04
N VAL A 72 -6.02 6.35 -5.87
CA VAL A 72 -5.37 6.40 -4.54
C VAL A 72 -6.20 7.22 -3.57
N ARG A 73 -6.62 8.42 -3.97
CA ARG A 73 -7.46 9.28 -3.13
C ARG A 73 -8.76 8.59 -2.71
N ASN A 74 -9.43 7.93 -3.64
CA ASN A 74 -10.65 7.19 -3.35
C ASN A 74 -10.39 5.98 -2.43
N ALA A 75 -9.30 5.25 -2.64
CA ALA A 75 -8.92 4.13 -1.78
C ALA A 75 -8.56 4.58 -0.36
N VAL A 76 -8.04 5.80 -0.21
CA VAL A 76 -7.70 6.37 1.10
C VAL A 76 -8.91 6.98 1.80
N PHE A 77 -9.67 7.85 1.14
CA PHE A 77 -10.71 8.68 1.75
C PHE A 77 -12.14 8.30 1.37
N GLY A 78 -12.34 7.44 0.38
CA GLY A 78 -13.67 6.97 -0.02
C GLY A 78 -14.34 6.13 1.07
N ALA A 79 -15.60 5.78 0.87
CA ALA A 79 -16.33 4.89 1.78
C ALA A 79 -15.62 3.54 1.91
N GLY A 80 -15.36 3.09 3.13
CA GLY A 80 -14.55 1.90 3.39
C GLY A 80 -13.07 2.07 3.03
N GLY A 81 -12.57 3.30 2.94
CA GLY A 81 -11.20 3.63 2.60
C GLY A 81 -10.21 3.39 3.74
N ILE A 82 -8.92 3.43 3.40
CA ILE A 82 -7.83 3.17 4.35
C ILE A 82 -7.95 4.03 5.62
N ALA A 83 -8.30 5.31 5.47
CA ALA A 83 -8.40 6.24 6.60
C ALA A 83 -9.46 5.86 7.63
N GLU A 84 -10.49 5.10 7.24
CA GLU A 84 -11.51 4.60 8.17
C GLU A 84 -11.02 3.43 9.02
N GLY A 85 -10.13 2.60 8.49
CA GLY A 85 -9.58 1.43 9.20
C GLY A 85 -8.24 1.71 9.88
N ALA A 86 -7.65 2.85 9.61
CA ALA A 86 -6.31 3.21 10.10
C ALA A 86 -6.30 3.52 11.60
N GLU A 87 -5.28 3.02 12.27
CA GLU A 87 -4.93 3.44 13.61
C GLU A 87 -3.93 4.60 13.56
N ASN A 88 -3.85 5.39 14.64
CA ASN A 88 -2.86 6.45 14.76
C ASN A 88 -1.45 5.89 14.58
N GLY A 89 -0.66 6.53 13.75
CA GLY A 89 0.69 6.09 13.41
C GLY A 89 0.77 5.12 12.23
N LEU A 90 -0.34 4.81 11.55
CA LEU A 90 -0.28 4.06 10.29
C LEU A 90 0.58 4.80 9.27
N HIS A 91 1.43 4.08 8.55
CA HIS A 91 2.17 4.57 7.39
C HIS A 91 1.58 3.99 6.10
N ILE A 92 1.34 4.85 5.13
CA ILE A 92 0.97 4.47 3.77
C ILE A 92 2.20 4.70 2.87
N CYS A 93 2.68 3.65 2.21
CA CYS A 93 3.66 3.72 1.14
C CYS A 93 2.92 3.64 -0.20
N ASP A 94 2.76 4.77 -0.87
CA ASP A 94 2.11 4.81 -2.18
C ASP A 94 3.12 4.61 -3.29
N THR A 95 3.06 3.45 -3.94
CA THR A 95 3.93 3.11 -5.07
C THR A 95 3.33 3.49 -6.42
N THR A 96 2.16 4.11 -6.41
CA THR A 96 1.46 4.58 -7.61
C THR A 96 2.23 5.73 -8.26
N THR A 97 2.29 5.75 -9.58
CA THR A 97 2.78 6.92 -10.32
C THR A 97 1.74 8.04 -10.23
N SER A 98 2.04 9.05 -9.43
CA SER A 98 1.15 10.16 -9.12
C SER A 98 1.82 11.50 -9.41
N ARG A 99 1.00 12.56 -9.54
CA ARG A 99 1.53 13.92 -9.56
C ARG A 99 1.95 14.31 -8.14
N PRO A 100 3.08 14.99 -7.97
CA PRO A 100 3.57 15.40 -6.64
C PRO A 100 2.54 16.20 -5.85
N GLU A 101 1.79 17.08 -6.50
CA GLU A 101 0.76 17.93 -5.87
C GLU A 101 -0.38 17.10 -5.28
N ASP A 102 -0.74 16.00 -5.93
CA ASP A 102 -1.77 15.09 -5.43
C ASP A 102 -1.27 14.33 -4.20
N SER A 103 -0.04 13.84 -4.24
CA SER A 103 0.61 13.17 -3.10
C SER A 103 0.74 14.11 -1.90
N GLU A 104 1.15 15.36 -2.12
CA GLU A 104 1.24 16.38 -1.05
C GLU A 104 -0.13 16.68 -0.43
N ARG A 105 -1.18 16.77 -1.25
CA ARG A 105 -2.55 17.01 -0.78
C ARG A 105 -3.07 15.85 0.08
N ILE A 106 -2.87 14.63 -0.38
CA ILE A 106 -3.25 13.41 0.37
C ILE A 106 -2.49 13.36 1.69
N ALA A 107 -1.18 13.57 1.68
CA ALA A 107 -0.34 13.58 2.87
C ALA A 107 -0.79 14.63 3.88
N GLY A 108 -1.13 15.84 3.43
CA GLY A 108 -1.60 16.93 4.29
C GLY A 108 -2.92 16.62 5.00
N GLU A 109 -3.88 16.03 4.28
CA GLU A 109 -5.16 15.60 4.86
C GLU A 109 -4.99 14.44 5.86
N LEU A 110 -4.08 13.51 5.59
CA LEU A 110 -3.80 12.37 6.47
C LEU A 110 -3.05 12.78 7.74
N ALA A 111 -2.16 13.76 7.66
CA ALA A 111 -1.40 14.24 8.80
C ALA A 111 -2.32 14.73 9.93
N GLY A 112 -3.44 15.39 9.61
CA GLY A 112 -4.47 15.78 10.56
C GLY A 112 -5.18 14.61 11.28
N ARG A 113 -5.02 13.40 10.77
CA ARG A 113 -5.58 12.16 11.33
C ARG A 113 -4.52 11.26 12.00
N GLY A 114 -3.28 11.73 12.10
CA GLY A 114 -2.18 10.95 12.64
C GLY A 114 -1.73 9.79 11.74
N ILE A 115 -2.05 9.85 10.46
CA ILE A 115 -1.66 8.87 9.44
C ILE A 115 -0.54 9.49 8.60
N ARG A 116 0.52 8.74 8.36
CA ARG A 116 1.67 9.15 7.59
C ARG A 116 1.56 8.65 6.15
N PHE A 117 2.05 9.44 5.20
CA PHE A 117 2.01 9.10 3.78
C PHE A 117 3.37 9.37 3.15
N LEU A 118 3.93 8.35 2.51
CA LEU A 118 5.16 8.44 1.76
C LEU A 118 4.87 8.13 0.29
N ASP A 119 5.13 9.10 -0.57
CA ASP A 119 5.18 8.86 -2.00
C ASP A 119 6.41 7.98 -2.28
N SER A 120 6.21 6.80 -2.81
CA SER A 120 7.23 5.77 -3.00
C SER A 120 7.20 5.27 -4.44
N ALA A 121 7.14 6.18 -5.41
CA ALA A 121 7.07 5.85 -6.81
C ALA A 121 8.20 4.89 -7.20
N VAL A 122 7.86 3.85 -7.96
CA VAL A 122 8.81 2.83 -8.37
C VAL A 122 9.21 3.02 -9.84
N SER A 123 10.49 2.84 -10.10
CA SER A 123 11.05 2.75 -11.45
C SER A 123 11.56 1.35 -11.69
N GLY A 124 11.02 0.69 -12.72
CA GLY A 124 11.35 -0.67 -13.09
C GLY A 124 10.12 -1.46 -13.51
N THR A 125 10.35 -2.73 -13.83
CA THR A 125 9.30 -3.67 -14.26
C THR A 125 8.85 -4.57 -13.12
N SER A 126 7.73 -5.27 -13.28
CA SER A 126 7.28 -6.26 -12.30
C SER A 126 8.27 -7.43 -12.14
N THR A 127 9.03 -7.75 -13.19
CA THR A 127 10.11 -8.74 -13.12
C THR A 127 11.23 -8.23 -12.20
N MET A 128 11.70 -7.00 -12.41
CA MET A 128 12.68 -6.34 -11.54
C MET A 128 12.20 -6.26 -10.10
N ALA A 129 10.90 -5.98 -9.90
CA ALA A 129 10.31 -5.96 -8.56
C ALA A 129 10.41 -7.32 -7.86
N ARG A 130 10.14 -8.43 -8.58
CA ARG A 130 10.26 -9.79 -8.03
C ARG A 130 11.71 -10.15 -7.67
N GLU A 131 12.66 -9.62 -8.40
CA GLU A 131 14.09 -9.82 -8.19
C GLU A 131 14.68 -8.84 -7.16
N LYS A 132 13.87 -7.94 -6.61
CA LYS A 132 14.27 -6.84 -5.70
C LYS A 132 15.27 -5.87 -6.33
N ASP A 133 15.18 -5.69 -7.63
CA ASP A 133 16.01 -4.78 -8.44
C ASP A 133 15.18 -3.58 -8.92
N LEU A 134 14.53 -2.89 -7.99
CA LEU A 134 13.78 -1.67 -8.23
C LEU A 134 14.50 -0.46 -7.69
N VAL A 135 14.30 0.68 -8.36
CA VAL A 135 14.57 1.98 -7.79
C VAL A 135 13.27 2.52 -7.19
N VAL A 136 13.28 2.86 -5.92
CA VAL A 136 12.18 3.54 -5.24
C VAL A 136 12.56 5.00 -5.07
N ILE A 137 11.73 5.89 -5.59
CA ILE A 137 11.88 7.33 -5.47
C ILE A 137 10.92 7.80 -4.38
N ALA A 138 11.47 8.05 -3.19
CA ALA A 138 10.68 8.43 -2.04
C ALA A 138 10.56 9.95 -1.90
N GLY A 139 9.34 10.42 -1.73
CA GLY A 139 9.01 11.81 -1.44
C GLY A 139 8.14 11.91 -0.18
N GLY A 140 8.52 12.80 0.74
CA GLY A 140 7.83 12.98 2.01
C GLY A 140 8.74 13.66 3.02
N THR A 141 8.40 13.57 4.30
CA THR A 141 9.26 14.07 5.36
C THR A 141 10.43 13.12 5.62
N LYS A 142 11.54 13.65 6.12
CA LYS A 142 12.68 12.83 6.54
C LYS A 142 12.27 11.80 7.59
N GLU A 143 11.41 12.20 8.52
CA GLU A 143 10.89 11.33 9.57
C GLU A 143 10.11 10.14 9.00
N ASP A 144 9.24 10.39 8.01
CA ASP A 144 8.46 9.32 7.37
C ASP A 144 9.33 8.37 6.55
N PHE A 145 10.41 8.88 5.96
CA PHE A 145 11.37 8.07 5.22
C PHE A 145 12.24 7.19 6.13
N GLU A 146 12.59 7.67 7.31
CA GLU A 146 13.43 6.95 8.28
C GLU A 146 12.64 5.98 9.17
N ALA A 147 11.30 6.05 9.15
CA ALA A 147 10.45 5.18 9.94
C ALA A 147 10.40 3.75 9.38
#